data_515978bf5ab963eccbe29678d413e9a6
#
_entry.id   515978bf5ab963eccbe29678d413e9a6
#
_cell.length_a   1.000
_cell.length_b   1.000
_cell.length_c   1.000
_cell.angle_alpha   90.00
_cell.angle_beta   90.00
_cell.angle_gamma   90.00
#
_symmetry.space_group_name_H-M   'P 1'
#
loop_
_entity.id
_entity.type
_entity.pdbx_description
1 polymer ?
#
loop_
_entity_poly.entity_id
_entity_poly.type
_entity_poly.pdbx_seq_one_letter_code
_entity_poly.pdbx_strand_id
1 'polypeptide(L)'
;VAIAAALHADRCQIFTDVEGVYTADPRKVRNTRKLEEITFDEMLELASLGAQVLNNRSVELAKKYNVELEVLSSLNPVPGTVVKEVVKDVEGMLIKGVAKDTDVAVITILNVPDEPGTSFKIFGLLAQKNINVDIILQSTGRDGKKDISFTCAESEAETAMRVLRESATVSYTHLR
;
A
#
# COMPACT_ATOMS: atom_id res chain seq x y z
N VAL A 1 19.24 4.39 0.50
CA VAL A 1 18.82 4.48 1.90
C VAL A 1 19.65 3.56 2.80
N ALA A 2 19.82 2.25 2.48
CA ALA A 2 20.62 1.33 3.31
C ALA A 2 22.06 1.82 3.53
N ILE A 3 22.69 2.36 2.49
CA ILE A 3 24.04 2.94 2.59
C ILE A 3 24.04 4.19 3.49
N ALA A 4 23.03 5.07 3.32
CA ALA A 4 22.89 6.25 4.17
C ALA A 4 22.68 5.88 5.64
N ALA A 5 21.87 4.86 5.93
CA ALA A 5 21.67 4.34 7.28
C ALA A 5 22.98 3.77 7.87
N ALA A 6 23.75 2.99 7.09
CA ALA A 6 25.02 2.42 7.52
C ALA A 6 26.10 3.48 7.78
N LEU A 7 26.04 4.60 7.08
CA LEU A 7 26.96 5.73 7.24
C LEU A 7 26.47 6.75 8.29
N HIS A 8 25.32 6.51 8.92
CA HIS A 8 24.67 7.46 9.83
C HIS A 8 24.50 8.86 9.21
N ALA A 9 24.11 8.88 7.92
CA ALA A 9 23.90 10.14 7.21
C ALA A 9 22.64 10.85 7.74
N ASP A 10 22.70 12.16 7.87
CA ASP A 10 21.56 12.98 8.29
C ASP A 10 20.45 12.97 7.24
N ARG A 11 20.83 12.88 5.96
CA ARG A 11 19.88 12.94 4.83
C ARG A 11 20.31 12.03 3.67
N CYS A 12 19.33 11.45 3.00
CA CYS A 12 19.50 10.67 1.79
C CYS A 12 18.71 11.33 0.65
N GLN A 13 19.39 11.84 -0.34
CA GLN A 13 18.79 12.42 -1.54
C GLN A 13 18.53 11.34 -2.59
N ILE A 14 17.32 11.33 -3.13
CA ILE A 14 16.87 10.40 -4.18
C ILE A 14 16.45 11.23 -5.38
N PHE A 15 17.25 11.15 -6.44
CA PHE A 15 16.98 11.83 -7.70
C PHE A 15 16.15 10.92 -8.61
N THR A 16 15.04 11.45 -9.12
CA THR A 16 14.08 10.73 -9.95
C THR A 16 13.59 11.60 -11.10
N ASP A 17 12.68 11.10 -11.93
CA ASP A 17 12.04 11.80 -13.04
C ASP A 17 10.92 12.76 -12.62
N VAL A 18 10.54 12.75 -11.34
CA VAL A 18 9.53 13.66 -10.77
C VAL A 18 10.16 14.66 -9.79
N GLU A 19 9.51 15.80 -9.59
CA GLU A 19 10.04 16.90 -8.76
C GLU A 19 9.82 16.69 -7.25
N GLY A 20 9.16 15.61 -6.86
CA GLY A 20 8.82 15.30 -5.48
C GLY A 20 7.54 14.50 -5.36
N VAL A 21 6.97 14.46 -4.17
CA VAL A 21 5.70 13.81 -3.86
C VAL A 21 4.56 14.81 -4.03
N TYR A 22 3.50 14.41 -4.73
CA TYR A 22 2.34 15.24 -5.01
C TYR A 22 1.11 14.72 -4.26
N THR A 23 0.14 15.60 -4.04
CA THR A 23 -1.15 15.24 -3.42
C THR A 23 -1.95 14.20 -4.23
N ALA A 24 -1.68 14.04 -5.51
CA ALA A 24 -2.14 12.95 -6.37
C ALA A 24 -1.22 12.85 -7.60
N ASP A 25 -1.34 11.80 -8.40
CA ASP A 25 -0.56 11.63 -9.64
C ASP A 25 -0.85 12.78 -10.63
N PRO A 26 0.12 13.68 -10.91
CA PRO A 26 -0.10 14.84 -11.78
C PRO A 26 -0.41 14.45 -13.23
N ARG A 27 -0.10 13.22 -13.63
CA ARG A 27 -0.44 12.70 -14.97
C ARG A 27 -1.92 12.36 -15.09
N LYS A 28 -2.61 12.14 -13.96
CA LYS A 28 -4.01 11.72 -13.90
C LYS A 28 -4.95 12.82 -13.39
N VAL A 29 -4.46 13.65 -12.49
CA VAL A 29 -5.25 14.69 -11.81
C VAL A 29 -4.67 16.05 -12.13
N ARG A 30 -5.51 16.96 -12.63
CA ARG A 30 -5.13 18.36 -12.83
C ARG A 30 -5.13 19.09 -11.49
N ASN A 31 -4.28 20.11 -11.35
CA ASN A 31 -4.18 20.95 -10.15
C ASN A 31 -3.68 20.22 -8.89
N THR A 32 -2.85 19.20 -9.05
CA THR A 32 -2.14 18.60 -7.91
C THR A 32 -1.14 19.59 -7.34
N ARG A 33 -0.87 19.47 -6.04
CA ARG A 33 0.14 20.28 -5.36
C ARG A 33 1.31 19.39 -4.96
N LYS A 34 2.51 19.88 -5.15
CA LYS A 34 3.71 19.24 -4.61
C LYS A 34 3.74 19.48 -3.10
N LEU A 35 4.02 18.43 -2.33
CA LEU A 35 4.22 18.49 -0.90
C LEU A 35 5.65 18.95 -0.61
N GLU A 36 5.83 19.93 0.25
CA GLU A 36 7.16 20.33 0.70
C GLU A 36 7.72 19.32 1.69
N GLU A 37 6.87 18.83 2.58
CA GLU A 37 7.21 17.86 3.60
C GLU A 37 6.09 16.82 3.75
N ILE A 38 6.47 15.58 4.10
CA ILE A 38 5.53 14.49 4.39
C ILE A 38 6.14 13.59 5.48
N THR A 39 5.32 13.00 6.35
CA THR A 39 5.80 12.05 7.34
C THR A 39 6.14 10.70 6.71
N PHE A 40 6.99 9.91 7.39
CA PHE A 40 7.29 8.55 6.94
C PHE A 40 6.01 7.70 6.85
N ASP A 41 5.09 7.83 7.81
CA ASP A 41 3.85 7.04 7.82
C ASP A 41 2.94 7.39 6.65
N GLU A 42 2.71 8.67 6.38
CA GLU A 42 1.95 9.13 5.23
C GLU A 42 2.58 8.68 3.90
N MET A 43 3.92 8.76 3.81
CA MET A 43 4.63 8.31 2.61
C MET A 43 4.52 6.79 2.41
N LEU A 44 4.58 6.00 3.50
CA LEU A 44 4.39 4.55 3.47
C LEU A 44 2.98 4.19 2.99
N GLU A 45 1.96 4.87 3.47
CA GLU A 45 0.59 4.66 3.02
C GLU A 45 0.44 4.97 1.53
N LEU A 46 0.95 6.13 1.07
CA LEU A 46 0.90 6.49 -0.35
C LEU A 46 1.65 5.48 -1.21
N ALA A 47 2.83 5.04 -0.81
CA ALA A 47 3.65 4.09 -1.55
C ALA A 47 3.02 2.68 -1.58
N SER A 48 2.37 2.25 -0.49
CA SER A 48 1.67 0.97 -0.42
C SER A 48 0.41 0.93 -1.28
N LEU A 49 -0.21 2.09 -1.49
CA LEU A 49 -1.47 2.22 -2.24
C LEU A 49 -1.27 2.71 -3.69
N GLY A 50 -0.05 2.59 -4.23
CA GLY A 50 0.22 2.78 -5.66
C GLY A 50 0.98 4.06 -6.04
N ALA A 51 1.46 4.87 -5.10
CA ALA A 51 2.35 5.98 -5.41
C ALA A 51 3.78 5.47 -5.68
N GLN A 52 4.17 5.39 -6.93
CA GLN A 52 5.44 4.81 -7.39
C GLN A 52 6.67 5.74 -7.25
N VAL A 53 6.63 6.73 -6.37
CA VAL A 53 7.72 7.70 -6.21
C VAL A 53 8.86 7.12 -5.37
N LEU A 54 8.54 6.39 -4.31
CA LEU A 54 9.49 5.72 -3.42
C LEU A 54 9.07 4.27 -3.20
N ASN A 55 10.07 3.40 -3.04
CA ASN A 55 9.84 2.02 -2.65
C ASN A 55 9.56 1.94 -1.15
N ASN A 56 8.53 1.18 -0.72
CA ASN A 56 8.13 1.00 0.67
C ASN A 56 9.30 0.63 1.59
N ARG A 57 10.10 -0.37 1.19
CA ARG A 57 11.25 -0.82 1.98
C ARG A 57 12.28 0.29 2.21
N SER A 58 12.41 1.21 1.26
CA SER A 58 13.30 2.37 1.40
C SER A 58 12.78 3.33 2.46
N VAL A 59 11.48 3.59 2.48
CA VAL A 59 10.84 4.47 3.47
C VAL A 59 10.85 3.82 4.85
N GLU A 60 10.51 2.53 4.97
CA GLU A 60 10.60 1.78 6.23
C GLU A 60 12.02 1.81 6.82
N LEU A 61 13.03 1.61 5.98
CA LEU A 61 14.42 1.63 6.42
C LEU A 61 14.84 3.03 6.88
N ALA A 62 14.41 4.07 6.15
CA ALA A 62 14.67 5.45 6.52
C ALA A 62 14.02 5.80 7.86
N LYS A 63 12.76 5.41 8.07
CA LYS A 63 12.05 5.58 9.34
C LYS A 63 12.78 4.86 10.47
N LYS A 64 13.14 3.58 10.28
CA LYS A 64 13.82 2.76 11.31
C LYS A 64 15.14 3.37 11.78
N TYR A 65 15.89 3.97 10.87
CA TYR A 65 17.21 4.54 11.19
C TYR A 65 17.20 6.07 11.31
N ASN A 66 16.02 6.68 11.25
CA ASN A 66 15.82 8.13 11.33
C ASN A 66 16.69 8.92 10.34
N VAL A 67 16.74 8.46 9.09
CA VAL A 67 17.43 9.13 7.99
C VAL A 67 16.41 9.92 7.17
N GLU A 68 16.50 11.24 7.15
CA GLU A 68 15.62 12.05 6.30
C GLU A 68 15.80 11.67 4.82
N LEU A 69 14.69 11.50 4.09
CA LEU A 69 14.72 11.34 2.64
C LEU A 69 14.35 12.67 1.97
N GLU A 70 15.03 13.00 0.90
CA GLU A 70 14.66 14.12 0.05
C GLU A 70 14.52 13.63 -1.40
N VAL A 71 13.30 13.76 -1.94
CA VAL A 71 12.96 13.37 -3.30
C VAL A 71 13.13 14.56 -4.20
N LEU A 72 14.02 14.46 -5.19
CA LEU A 72 14.42 15.53 -6.07
C LEU A 72 14.28 15.12 -7.53
N SER A 73 14.08 16.10 -8.42
CA SER A 73 14.16 15.85 -9.84
C SER A 73 15.61 15.79 -10.33
N SER A 74 15.91 14.79 -11.14
CA SER A 74 17.17 14.73 -11.89
C SER A 74 17.18 15.64 -13.11
N LEU A 75 16.03 16.16 -13.51
CA LEU A 75 15.85 16.97 -14.72
C LEU A 75 15.77 18.46 -14.41
N ASN A 76 15.12 18.83 -13.31
CA ASN A 76 14.85 20.20 -12.93
C ASN A 76 15.43 20.51 -11.54
N PRO A 77 16.28 21.53 -11.39
CA PRO A 77 16.89 21.91 -10.12
C PRO A 77 15.91 22.75 -9.29
N VAL A 78 14.81 22.14 -8.85
CA VAL A 78 13.80 22.75 -7.97
C VAL A 78 13.77 22.06 -6.61
N PRO A 79 13.34 22.74 -5.53
CA PRO A 79 13.16 22.10 -4.23
C PRO A 79 12.28 20.86 -4.34
N GLY A 80 12.67 19.78 -3.69
CA GLY A 80 11.95 18.51 -3.67
C GLY A 80 10.95 18.39 -2.53
N THR A 81 10.65 17.15 -2.18
CA THR A 81 9.83 16.79 -1.00
C THR A 81 10.71 16.14 0.04
N VAL A 82 10.65 16.61 1.28
CA VAL A 82 11.36 16.02 2.42
C VAL A 82 10.43 15.04 3.15
N VAL A 83 10.90 13.81 3.33
CA VAL A 83 10.22 12.76 4.12
C VAL A 83 10.95 12.60 5.44
N LYS A 84 10.26 12.85 6.56
CA LYS A 84 10.84 12.85 7.91
C LYS A 84 9.81 12.46 8.96
N GLU A 85 10.23 12.27 10.21
CA GLU A 85 9.33 11.82 11.30
C GLU A 85 8.27 12.87 11.65
N VAL A 86 8.67 14.13 11.75
CA VAL A 86 7.78 15.23 12.15
C VAL A 86 7.80 16.32 11.09
N VAL A 87 6.65 16.64 10.56
CA VAL A 87 6.47 17.75 9.61
C VAL A 87 5.79 18.93 10.33
N LYS A 88 6.01 20.11 9.80
CA LYS A 88 5.24 21.28 10.25
C LYS A 88 3.78 21.05 9.88
N ASP A 89 2.91 21.08 10.87
CA ASP A 89 1.48 20.91 10.63
C ASP A 89 0.99 22.05 9.73
N VAL A 90 0.60 21.71 8.52
CA VAL A 90 -0.07 22.66 7.63
C VAL A 90 -1.51 22.67 8.08
N GLU A 91 -1.82 23.56 9.03
CA GLU A 91 -3.17 23.74 9.56
C GLU A 91 -4.20 23.78 8.43
N GLY A 92 -5.13 22.82 8.44
CA GLY A 92 -6.26 22.76 7.54
C GLY A 92 -6.23 21.71 6.43
N MET A 93 -5.16 20.94 6.22
CA MET A 93 -5.18 19.83 5.27
C MET A 93 -5.57 18.52 5.95
N LEU A 94 -6.87 18.20 5.91
CA LEU A 94 -7.40 16.91 6.41
C LEU A 94 -6.97 15.72 5.54
N ILE A 95 -6.72 15.94 4.25
CA ILE A 95 -6.29 14.90 3.29
C ILE A 95 -5.00 15.39 2.64
N LYS A 96 -3.89 14.73 2.90
CA LYS A 96 -2.58 15.09 2.35
C LYS A 96 -2.31 14.49 0.96
N GLY A 97 -2.95 13.37 0.65
CA GLY A 97 -2.78 12.76 -0.67
C GLY A 97 -3.81 11.69 -0.98
N VAL A 98 -3.89 11.35 -2.25
CA VAL A 98 -4.71 10.25 -2.79
C VAL A 98 -3.85 9.44 -3.74
N ALA A 99 -3.68 8.17 -3.46
CA ALA A 99 -3.05 7.20 -4.36
C ALA A 99 -4.12 6.32 -5.02
N LYS A 100 -3.80 5.82 -6.21
CA LYS A 100 -4.63 4.86 -6.94
C LYS A 100 -3.79 3.65 -7.31
N ASP A 101 -4.17 2.51 -6.79
CA ASP A 101 -3.67 1.23 -7.29
C ASP A 101 -4.56 0.75 -8.43
N THR A 102 -3.93 0.23 -9.50
CA THR A 102 -4.61 -0.32 -10.68
C THR A 102 -4.31 -1.81 -10.89
N ASP A 103 -3.41 -2.40 -10.10
CA ASP A 103 -3.07 -3.82 -10.13
C ASP A 103 -3.76 -4.56 -8.97
N VAL A 104 -5.09 -4.44 -8.92
CA VAL A 104 -5.87 -5.00 -7.81
C VAL A 104 -7.05 -5.81 -8.32
N ALA A 105 -7.12 -7.06 -7.92
CA ALA A 105 -8.30 -7.91 -8.03
C ALA A 105 -9.02 -8.00 -6.68
N VAL A 106 -10.34 -7.98 -6.71
CA VAL A 106 -11.19 -8.22 -5.54
C VAL A 106 -11.79 -9.61 -5.64
N ILE A 107 -11.53 -10.44 -4.63
CA ILE A 107 -12.10 -11.79 -4.54
C ILE A 107 -13.07 -11.82 -3.37
N THR A 108 -14.31 -12.26 -3.63
CA THR A 108 -15.34 -12.42 -2.60
C THR A 108 -15.72 -13.88 -2.44
N ILE A 109 -15.65 -14.38 -1.21
CA ILE A 109 -16.11 -15.69 -0.83
C ILE A 109 -17.44 -15.52 -0.11
N LEU A 110 -18.51 -16.08 -0.69
CA LEU A 110 -19.86 -15.93 -0.17
C LEU A 110 -20.22 -17.07 0.79
N ASN A 111 -21.11 -16.76 1.74
CA ASN A 111 -21.71 -17.74 2.64
C ASN A 111 -20.70 -18.58 3.45
N VAL A 112 -19.58 -17.98 3.82
CA VAL A 112 -18.57 -18.61 4.68
C VAL A 112 -19.16 -18.85 6.07
N PRO A 113 -19.01 -20.05 6.69
CA PRO A 113 -19.45 -20.29 8.06
C PRO A 113 -18.80 -19.29 9.02
N ASP A 114 -19.62 -18.65 9.86
CA ASP A 114 -19.13 -17.70 10.87
C ASP A 114 -18.67 -18.42 12.13
N GLU A 115 -17.62 -19.21 11.98
CA GLU A 115 -16.99 -20.01 13.02
C GLU A 115 -15.58 -19.53 13.28
N PRO A 116 -15.09 -19.63 14.55
CA PRO A 116 -13.70 -19.31 14.88
C PRO A 116 -12.71 -20.12 14.03
N GLY A 117 -11.71 -19.44 13.50
CA GLY A 117 -10.65 -20.07 12.70
C GLY A 117 -10.93 -20.22 11.22
N THR A 118 -12.13 -19.95 10.72
CA THR A 118 -12.46 -20.06 9.29
C THR A 118 -11.61 -19.10 8.43
N SER A 119 -11.54 -17.83 8.84
CA SER A 119 -10.68 -16.84 8.15
C SER A 119 -9.21 -17.24 8.19
N PHE A 120 -8.72 -17.79 9.30
CA PHE A 120 -7.34 -18.28 9.41
C PHE A 120 -7.04 -19.39 8.41
N LYS A 121 -7.97 -20.33 8.21
CA LYS A 121 -7.81 -21.42 7.22
C LYS A 121 -7.74 -20.84 5.79
N ILE A 122 -8.65 -19.92 5.44
CA ILE A 122 -8.71 -19.30 4.12
C ILE A 122 -7.40 -18.56 3.81
N PHE A 123 -6.99 -17.64 4.68
CA PHE A 123 -5.77 -16.84 4.45
C PHE A 123 -4.49 -17.67 4.61
N GLY A 124 -4.51 -18.71 5.43
CA GLY A 124 -3.41 -19.67 5.54
C GLY A 124 -3.12 -20.42 4.23
N LEU A 125 -4.16 -20.76 3.45
CA LEU A 125 -4.00 -21.37 2.12
C LEU A 125 -3.35 -20.40 1.12
N LEU A 126 -3.76 -19.13 1.14
CA LEU A 126 -3.18 -18.10 0.28
C LEU A 126 -1.72 -17.83 0.65
N ALA A 127 -1.43 -17.73 1.93
CA ALA A 127 -0.07 -17.52 2.44
C ALA A 127 0.89 -18.66 2.06
N GLN A 128 0.44 -19.93 2.07
CA GLN A 128 1.24 -21.08 1.62
C GLN A 128 1.63 -21.01 0.14
N LYS A 129 0.90 -20.21 -0.65
CA LYS A 129 1.19 -19.97 -2.07
C LYS A 129 1.88 -18.62 -2.30
N ASN A 130 2.31 -17.95 -1.22
CA ASN A 130 2.92 -16.62 -1.22
C ASN A 130 2.04 -15.56 -1.91
N ILE A 131 0.71 -15.72 -1.85
CA ILE A 131 -0.23 -14.71 -2.36
C ILE A 131 -0.39 -13.65 -1.29
N ASN A 132 -0.05 -12.41 -1.64
CA ASN A 132 -0.23 -11.27 -0.76
C ASN A 132 -1.69 -10.82 -0.73
N VAL A 133 -2.18 -10.47 0.45
CA VAL A 133 -3.53 -9.94 0.66
C VAL A 133 -3.42 -8.57 1.32
N ASP A 134 -3.94 -7.53 0.67
CA ASP A 134 -3.77 -6.16 1.15
C ASP A 134 -4.93 -5.71 2.04
N ILE A 135 -6.17 -5.86 1.56
CA ILE A 135 -7.37 -5.42 2.29
C ILE A 135 -8.28 -6.64 2.51
N ILE A 136 -8.80 -6.79 3.72
CA ILE A 136 -9.77 -7.82 4.08
C ILE A 136 -11.02 -7.14 4.62
N LEU A 137 -12.16 -7.44 4.00
CA LEU A 137 -13.48 -6.99 4.42
C LEU A 137 -14.34 -8.20 4.77
N GLN A 138 -15.05 -8.11 5.90
CA GLN A 138 -16.00 -9.14 6.31
C GLN A 138 -17.39 -8.50 6.50
N SER A 139 -18.42 -9.12 5.95
CA SER A 139 -19.80 -8.69 6.22
C SER A 139 -20.21 -9.05 7.63
N THR A 140 -21.25 -8.37 8.13
CA THR A 140 -21.92 -8.80 9.36
C THR A 140 -22.58 -10.14 9.10
N GLY A 141 -22.27 -11.14 9.93
CA GLY A 141 -22.82 -12.49 9.81
C GLY A 141 -24.35 -12.51 9.93
N ARG A 142 -25.00 -13.28 9.06
CA ARG A 142 -26.44 -13.59 9.12
C ARG A 142 -26.62 -15.08 9.02
N ASP A 143 -27.52 -15.64 9.81
CA ASP A 143 -27.82 -17.08 9.80
C ASP A 143 -26.57 -17.98 9.96
N GLY A 144 -25.59 -17.54 10.77
CA GLY A 144 -24.34 -18.24 10.99
C GLY A 144 -23.39 -18.24 9.79
N LYS A 145 -23.58 -17.35 8.81
CA LYS A 145 -22.73 -17.18 7.61
C LYS A 145 -22.35 -15.74 7.41
N LYS A 146 -21.19 -15.51 6.80
CA LYS A 146 -20.68 -14.20 6.42
C LYS A 146 -20.00 -14.25 5.06
N ASP A 147 -19.87 -13.10 4.42
CA ASP A 147 -19.06 -12.97 3.21
C ASP A 147 -17.69 -12.38 3.58
N ILE A 148 -16.66 -12.90 2.94
CA ILE A 148 -15.29 -12.43 3.10
C ILE A 148 -14.79 -11.96 1.75
N SER A 149 -14.48 -10.66 1.65
CA SER A 149 -13.85 -10.08 0.47
C SER A 149 -12.40 -9.71 0.80
N PHE A 150 -11.52 -9.91 -0.14
CA PHE A 150 -10.14 -9.48 -0.01
C PHE A 150 -9.56 -9.02 -1.35
N THR A 151 -8.49 -8.24 -1.28
CA THR A 151 -7.75 -7.78 -2.45
C THR A 151 -6.41 -8.49 -2.56
N CYS A 152 -5.98 -8.75 -3.79
CA CYS A 152 -4.65 -9.23 -4.13
C CYS A 152 -4.22 -8.64 -5.47
N ALA A 153 -2.96 -8.82 -5.87
CA ALA A 153 -2.50 -8.42 -7.20
C ALA A 153 -3.32 -9.12 -8.29
N GLU A 154 -3.66 -8.40 -9.36
CA GLU A 154 -4.45 -8.94 -10.47
C GLU A 154 -3.78 -10.18 -11.09
N SER A 155 -2.45 -10.18 -11.19
CA SER A 155 -1.64 -11.31 -11.68
C SER A 155 -1.75 -12.58 -10.81
N GLU A 156 -2.12 -12.45 -9.53
CA GLU A 156 -2.26 -13.56 -8.57
C GLU A 156 -3.71 -14.07 -8.46
N ALA A 157 -4.68 -13.33 -8.99
CA ALA A 157 -6.11 -13.59 -8.80
C ALA A 157 -6.52 -15.00 -9.26
N GLU A 158 -6.05 -15.44 -10.43
CA GLU A 158 -6.37 -16.78 -10.95
C GLU A 158 -5.82 -17.87 -10.06
N THR A 159 -4.59 -17.72 -9.56
CA THR A 159 -3.96 -18.67 -8.63
C THR A 159 -4.70 -18.70 -7.30
N ALA A 160 -5.07 -17.54 -6.76
CA ALA A 160 -5.86 -17.42 -5.54
C ALA A 160 -7.19 -18.15 -5.66
N MET A 161 -7.91 -17.91 -6.75
CA MET A 161 -9.19 -18.56 -7.06
C MET A 161 -9.07 -20.09 -7.14
N ARG A 162 -8.04 -20.59 -7.81
CA ARG A 162 -7.80 -22.02 -7.94
C ARG A 162 -7.56 -22.66 -6.58
N VAL A 163 -6.67 -22.08 -5.77
CA VAL A 163 -6.35 -22.59 -4.43
C VAL A 163 -7.58 -22.62 -3.53
N LEU A 164 -8.41 -21.59 -3.60
CA LEU A 164 -9.64 -21.53 -2.80
C LEU A 164 -10.68 -22.56 -3.26
N ARG A 165 -10.82 -22.79 -4.57
CA ARG A 165 -11.76 -23.78 -5.13
C ARG A 165 -11.35 -25.22 -4.83
N GLU A 166 -10.05 -25.52 -4.86
CA GLU A 166 -9.50 -26.85 -4.54
C GLU A 166 -9.63 -27.18 -3.05
N SER A 167 -9.79 -26.16 -2.20
CA SER A 167 -10.00 -26.36 -0.77
C SER A 167 -11.47 -26.72 -0.50
N ALA A 168 -11.71 -27.91 0.05
CA ALA A 168 -13.04 -28.39 0.47
C ALA A 168 -13.72 -27.46 1.51
N THR A 169 -12.99 -26.52 2.08
CA THR A 169 -13.46 -25.55 3.06
C THR A 169 -14.20 -24.37 2.42
N VAL A 170 -14.06 -24.17 1.09
CA VAL A 170 -14.60 -23.02 0.37
C VAL A 170 -15.44 -23.51 -0.81
N SER A 171 -16.63 -23.98 -0.53
CA SER A 171 -17.56 -24.54 -1.55
C SER A 171 -18.21 -23.46 -2.44
N TYR A 172 -18.04 -22.18 -2.17
CA TYR A 172 -18.84 -21.10 -2.79
C TYR A 172 -17.98 -19.87 -3.08
N THR A 173 -17.36 -19.83 -4.26
CA THR A 173 -16.62 -18.63 -4.71
C THR A 173 -17.32 -17.99 -5.90
N HIS A 174 -17.71 -16.72 -5.78
CA HIS A 174 -18.09 -15.85 -6.90
C HIS A 174 -17.08 -14.75 -7.06
N LEU A 175 -16.57 -14.56 -8.28
CA LEU A 175 -15.76 -13.42 -8.70
C LEU A 175 -16.65 -12.25 -9.09
N ARG A 176 -16.33 -11.06 -8.60
CA ARG A 176 -16.64 -9.78 -9.23
C ARG A 176 -15.38 -8.94 -9.26
#